data_7f6a101c25abc3f79b4feef457b3116f
#
_entry.id   7f6a101c25abc3f79b4feef457b3116f
#
_cell.length_a   1.000
_cell.length_b   1.000
_cell.length_c   1.000
_cell.angle_alpha   90.00
_cell.angle_beta   90.00
_cell.angle_gamma   90.00
#
_symmetry.space_group_name_H-M   'P 1'
#
loop_
_entity.id
_entity.type
_entity.pdbx_description
1 polymer ?
#
loop_
_entity_poly.entity_id
_entity_poly.type
_entity_poly.pdbx_seq_one_letter_code
_entity_poly.pdbx_strand_id
1 'polypeptide(L)'
;MYKIYLKQAWALLKENKLLSGVSIFGTALAICMIMVIVIVWQMRTANYSPEDNRDRMMYVSDTRASYKENESYNDCYLLASRVVKDCFYPLRSAEKVGMAYHGVQRLAAVADHTVEFKCDVTFTDAAFWNIFNFRFLSGKPYGEEEVQSGIMDAVVSESAARRLYGTTEVVG
;
A
#
# COMPACT_ATOMS: atom_id res chain seq x y z
N MET A 1 14.48 52.00 8.46
CA MET A 1 15.18 51.63 7.22
C MET A 1 14.37 50.64 6.37
N TYR A 2 13.79 49.55 6.89
CA TYR A 2 13.05 48.56 6.11
C TYR A 2 11.88 49.10 5.27
N LYS A 3 11.15 50.11 5.74
CA LYS A 3 10.03 50.73 5.00
C LYS A 3 10.45 51.36 3.67
N ILE A 4 11.66 51.92 3.59
CA ILE A 4 12.18 52.56 2.39
C ILE A 4 12.52 51.52 1.34
N TYR A 5 13.19 50.43 1.73
CA TYR A 5 13.51 49.30 0.83
C TYR A 5 12.26 48.62 0.28
N LEU A 6 11.23 48.41 1.14
CA LEU A 6 9.95 47.85 0.71
C LEU A 6 9.24 48.75 -0.32
N LYS A 7 9.30 50.07 -0.13
CA LYS A 7 8.68 51.03 -1.06
C LYS A 7 9.43 51.10 -2.39
N GLN A 8 10.77 51.00 -2.38
CA GLN A 8 11.58 50.95 -3.58
C GLN A 8 11.36 49.60 -4.32
N ALA A 9 11.33 48.47 -3.63
CA ALA A 9 11.01 47.16 -4.22
C ALA A 9 9.64 47.16 -4.89
N TRP A 10 8.63 47.75 -4.24
CA TRP A 10 7.29 47.84 -4.81
C TRP A 10 7.22 48.75 -6.05
N ALA A 11 8.00 49.86 -6.09
CA ALA A 11 8.10 50.72 -7.24
C ALA A 11 8.74 49.98 -8.43
N LEU A 12 9.85 49.28 -8.22
CA LEU A 12 10.53 48.45 -9.24
C LEU A 12 9.64 47.35 -9.80
N LEU A 13 8.84 46.69 -8.94
CA LEU A 13 7.84 45.69 -9.35
C LEU A 13 6.77 46.26 -10.27
N LYS A 14 6.35 47.50 -10.03
CA LYS A 14 5.36 48.20 -10.88
C LYS A 14 5.93 48.67 -12.21
N GLU A 15 7.20 49.05 -12.26
CA GLU A 15 7.88 49.55 -13.44
C GLU A 15 8.09 48.45 -14.49
N ASN A 16 8.42 47.22 -14.05
CA ASN A 16 8.67 46.07 -14.92
C ASN A 16 7.66 44.95 -14.70
N LYS A 17 6.39 45.21 -15.03
CA LYS A 17 5.25 44.28 -14.74
C LYS A 17 5.43 42.90 -15.32
N LEU A 18 5.96 42.79 -16.55
CA LEU A 18 6.18 41.49 -17.21
C LEU A 18 7.26 40.65 -16.53
N LEU A 19 8.42 41.27 -16.24
CA LEU A 19 9.54 40.62 -15.59
C LEU A 19 9.17 40.18 -14.16
N SER A 20 8.48 41.05 -13.44
CA SER A 20 7.99 40.77 -12.09
C SER A 20 6.95 39.63 -12.08
N GLY A 21 6.03 39.63 -13.05
CA GLY A 21 5.04 38.59 -13.19
C GLY A 21 5.69 37.21 -13.46
N VAL A 22 6.64 37.13 -14.37
CA VAL A 22 7.38 35.91 -14.68
C VAL A 22 8.17 35.43 -13.47
N SER A 23 8.82 36.32 -12.74
CA SER A 23 9.60 35.97 -11.54
C SER A 23 8.70 35.43 -10.41
N ILE A 24 7.56 36.10 -10.15
CA ILE A 24 6.61 35.65 -9.13
C ILE A 24 6.00 34.30 -9.50
N PHE A 25 5.59 34.14 -10.76
CA PHE A 25 5.04 32.88 -11.24
C PHE A 25 6.07 31.75 -11.19
N GLY A 26 7.29 31.98 -11.60
CA GLY A 26 8.38 31.02 -11.56
C GLY A 26 8.72 30.58 -10.14
N THR A 27 8.80 31.52 -9.19
CA THR A 27 9.05 31.19 -7.78
C THR A 27 7.88 30.43 -7.15
N ALA A 28 6.64 30.83 -7.44
CA ALA A 28 5.45 30.14 -6.96
C ALA A 28 5.39 28.70 -7.49
N LEU A 29 5.67 28.50 -8.78
CA LEU A 29 5.73 27.19 -9.39
C LEU A 29 6.83 26.30 -8.76
N ALA A 30 8.01 26.87 -8.53
CA ALA A 30 9.11 26.14 -7.89
C ALA A 30 8.73 25.67 -6.47
N ILE A 31 8.11 26.55 -5.68
CA ILE A 31 7.64 26.20 -4.33
C ILE A 31 6.58 25.09 -4.39
N CYS A 32 5.60 25.22 -5.29
CA CYS A 32 4.58 24.18 -5.48
C CYS A 32 5.21 22.82 -5.84
N MET A 33 6.17 22.79 -6.74
CA MET A 33 6.86 21.55 -7.11
C MET A 33 7.61 20.93 -5.94
N ILE A 34 8.32 21.74 -5.14
CA ILE A 34 9.00 21.26 -3.94
C ILE A 34 7.99 20.66 -2.95
N MET A 35 6.86 21.36 -2.72
CA MET A 35 5.81 20.86 -1.83
C MET A 35 5.23 19.53 -2.31
N VAL A 36 4.98 19.38 -3.60
CA VAL A 36 4.50 18.11 -4.17
C VAL A 36 5.51 16.99 -3.94
N ILE A 37 6.80 17.24 -4.18
CA ILE A 37 7.86 16.26 -3.93
C ILE A 37 7.89 15.84 -2.46
N VAL A 38 7.80 16.79 -1.54
CA VAL A 38 7.80 16.51 -0.09
C VAL A 38 6.57 15.70 0.31
N ILE A 39 5.39 16.05 -0.20
CA ILE A 39 4.14 15.31 0.07
C ILE A 39 4.25 13.88 -0.44
N VAL A 40 4.70 13.69 -1.69
CA VAL A 40 4.88 12.34 -2.27
C VAL A 40 5.90 11.53 -1.46
N TRP A 41 6.98 12.15 -1.03
CA TRP A 41 7.96 11.51 -0.15
C TRP A 41 7.34 11.09 1.18
N GLN A 42 6.62 11.98 1.84
CA GLN A 42 5.92 11.68 3.09
C GLN A 42 4.90 10.55 2.92
N MET A 43 4.12 10.55 1.85
CA MET A 43 3.15 9.48 1.58
C MET A 43 3.82 8.11 1.38
N ARG A 44 5.05 8.09 0.87
CA ARG A 44 5.79 6.84 0.66
C ARG A 44 6.49 6.31 1.91
N THR A 45 6.89 7.20 2.82
CA THR A 45 7.70 6.85 3.98
C THR A 45 6.95 6.89 5.30
N ALA A 46 5.78 7.52 5.35
CA ALA A 46 5.02 7.62 6.58
C ALA A 46 4.35 6.28 6.93
N ASN A 47 4.41 5.97 8.21
CA ASN A 47 3.78 4.79 8.79
C ASN A 47 2.30 5.09 9.03
N TYR A 48 1.43 4.39 8.34
CA TYR A 48 -0.03 4.47 8.50
C TYR A 48 -0.61 3.08 8.73
N SER A 49 -1.57 2.96 9.64
CA SER A 49 -2.32 1.72 9.80
C SER A 49 -2.97 1.32 8.45
N PRO A 50 -2.85 0.04 8.04
CA PRO A 50 -2.31 -1.10 8.77
C PRO A 50 -0.79 -1.28 8.69
N GLU A 51 -0.04 -0.44 7.98
CA GLU A 51 1.41 -0.54 7.74
C GLU A 51 2.19 0.33 8.74
N ASP A 52 2.06 0.07 10.04
CA ASP A 52 2.68 0.89 11.07
C ASP A 52 4.22 0.85 11.07
N ASN A 53 4.81 -0.16 10.42
CA ASN A 53 6.26 -0.35 10.32
C ASN A 53 6.75 -0.27 8.87
N ARG A 54 6.14 0.54 8.04
CA ARG A 54 6.44 0.64 6.61
C ARG A 54 7.90 0.99 6.31
N ASP A 55 8.53 1.78 7.17
CA ASP A 55 9.94 2.15 7.09
C ASP A 55 10.89 0.95 7.26
N ARG A 56 10.43 -0.16 7.85
CA ARG A 56 11.17 -1.40 8.08
C ARG A 56 10.69 -2.56 7.21
N MET A 57 9.66 -2.36 6.41
CA MET A 57 9.08 -3.39 5.55
C MET A 57 9.78 -3.45 4.20
N MET A 58 10.00 -4.65 3.71
CA MET A 58 10.46 -4.91 2.34
C MET A 58 9.37 -5.66 1.59
N TYR A 59 8.94 -5.12 0.46
CA TYR A 59 7.99 -5.75 -0.44
C TYR A 59 8.75 -6.38 -1.60
N VAL A 60 8.55 -7.68 -1.78
CA VAL A 60 9.09 -8.42 -2.92
C VAL A 60 7.94 -8.72 -3.86
N SER A 61 7.82 -7.95 -4.94
CA SER A 61 6.76 -8.09 -5.93
C SER A 61 7.17 -8.97 -7.10
N ASP A 62 8.45 -8.89 -7.47
CA ASP A 62 8.96 -9.54 -8.67
C ASP A 62 10.18 -10.38 -8.37
N THR A 63 10.25 -11.55 -9.00
CA THR A 63 11.45 -12.38 -9.00
C THR A 63 11.93 -12.61 -10.41
N ARG A 64 13.24 -12.56 -10.56
CA ARG A 64 13.90 -12.92 -11.82
C ARG A 64 14.78 -14.14 -11.59
N ALA A 65 14.47 -15.22 -12.28
CA ALA A 65 15.29 -16.41 -12.29
C ALA A 65 16.11 -16.45 -13.58
N SER A 66 17.44 -16.49 -13.49
CA SER A 66 18.31 -16.69 -14.63
C SER A 66 18.96 -18.08 -14.56
N TYR A 67 18.91 -18.82 -15.63
CA TYR A 67 19.63 -20.07 -15.77
C TYR A 67 21.01 -19.78 -16.39
N LYS A 68 22.06 -20.33 -15.79
CA LYS A 68 23.47 -19.98 -16.04
C LYS A 68 23.97 -20.32 -17.45
N GLU A 69 23.26 -21.13 -18.22
CA GLU A 69 23.70 -21.64 -19.53
C GLU A 69 23.14 -20.90 -20.76
N ASN A 70 22.05 -20.21 -20.61
CA ASN A 70 21.49 -19.37 -21.65
C ASN A 70 20.96 -18.09 -20.99
N GLU A 71 21.31 -16.93 -21.49
CA GLU A 71 20.84 -15.61 -21.04
C GLU A 71 19.31 -15.41 -21.22
N SER A 72 18.55 -16.48 -21.16
CA SER A 72 17.10 -16.47 -21.20
C SER A 72 16.57 -16.10 -19.83
N TYR A 73 16.27 -14.83 -19.64
CA TYR A 73 15.57 -14.33 -18.46
C TYR A 73 14.10 -14.73 -18.54
N ASN A 74 13.67 -15.62 -17.66
CA ASN A 74 12.25 -15.79 -17.41
C ASN A 74 11.85 -14.77 -16.35
N ASP A 75 11.21 -13.71 -16.75
CA ASP A 75 10.58 -12.76 -15.84
C ASP A 75 9.38 -13.45 -15.18
N CYS A 76 9.53 -13.87 -13.95
CA CYS A 76 8.44 -14.37 -13.14
C CYS A 76 7.84 -13.19 -12.36
N TYR A 77 6.70 -12.70 -12.83
CA TYR A 77 5.96 -11.60 -12.16
C TYR A 77 5.34 -12.01 -10.82
N LEU A 78 5.26 -13.30 -10.54
CA LEU A 78 4.66 -13.84 -9.32
C LEU A 78 5.60 -14.81 -8.65
N LEU A 79 5.89 -14.57 -7.39
CA LEU A 79 6.64 -15.49 -6.56
C LEU A 79 5.78 -16.73 -6.30
N ALA A 80 6.26 -17.91 -6.68
CA ALA A 80 5.60 -19.14 -6.31
C ALA A 80 5.67 -19.33 -4.78
N SER A 81 4.58 -19.75 -4.16
CA SER A 81 4.51 -19.94 -2.69
C SER A 81 5.60 -20.88 -2.15
N ARG A 82 6.04 -21.84 -2.96
CA ARG A 82 7.15 -22.73 -2.63
C ARG A 82 8.47 -21.98 -2.49
N VAL A 83 8.76 -21.04 -3.38
CA VAL A 83 9.98 -20.22 -3.32
C VAL A 83 9.97 -19.35 -2.05
N VAL A 84 8.81 -18.81 -1.67
CA VAL A 84 8.68 -18.05 -0.42
C VAL A 84 9.00 -18.95 0.78
N LYS A 85 8.42 -20.14 0.83
CA LYS A 85 8.64 -21.09 1.91
C LYS A 85 10.08 -21.58 2.01
N ASP A 86 10.69 -21.91 0.87
CA ASP A 86 12.03 -22.51 0.84
C ASP A 86 13.16 -21.47 0.97
N CYS A 87 12.95 -20.23 0.47
CA CYS A 87 14.00 -19.23 0.39
C CYS A 87 13.80 -18.06 1.37
N PHE A 88 12.57 -17.62 1.62
CA PHE A 88 12.32 -16.42 2.41
C PHE A 88 11.99 -16.71 3.87
N TYR A 89 11.22 -17.73 4.19
CA TYR A 89 10.91 -18.08 5.58
C TYR A 89 12.14 -18.44 6.43
N PRO A 90 13.18 -19.09 5.89
CA PRO A 90 14.39 -19.39 6.66
C PRO A 90 15.31 -18.18 6.89
N LEU A 91 14.99 -16.98 6.36
CA LEU A 91 15.84 -15.80 6.50
C LEU A 91 15.92 -15.34 7.95
N ARG A 92 17.14 -15.34 8.50
CA ARG A 92 17.41 -14.86 9.85
C ARG A 92 17.54 -13.33 9.93
N SER A 93 17.67 -12.65 8.80
CA SER A 93 17.76 -11.19 8.70
C SER A 93 16.38 -10.51 8.76
N ALA A 94 15.33 -11.24 8.48
CA ALA A 94 13.95 -10.77 8.56
C ALA A 94 13.36 -11.17 9.93
N GLU A 95 12.69 -10.23 10.60
CA GLU A 95 11.99 -10.49 11.85
C GLU A 95 10.74 -11.36 11.61
N LYS A 96 10.00 -11.04 10.55
CA LYS A 96 8.82 -11.78 10.10
C LYS A 96 8.78 -11.79 8.58
N VAL A 97 8.32 -12.89 8.02
CA VAL A 97 8.06 -13.03 6.59
C VAL A 97 6.62 -13.45 6.42
N GLY A 98 5.86 -12.75 5.62
CA GLY A 98 4.48 -13.07 5.29
C GLY A 98 4.26 -13.06 3.79
N MET A 99 3.28 -13.81 3.35
CA MET A 99 2.90 -13.93 1.95
C MET A 99 1.50 -13.37 1.73
N ALA A 100 1.35 -12.53 0.69
CA ALA A 100 0.08 -12.06 0.23
C ALA A 100 0.00 -12.13 -1.30
N TYR A 101 -1.07 -12.74 -1.79
CA TYR A 101 -1.36 -12.84 -3.23
C TYR A 101 -2.58 -12.00 -3.56
N HIS A 102 -2.34 -10.87 -4.22
CA HIS A 102 -3.35 -9.88 -4.57
C HIS A 102 -3.88 -10.04 -5.99
N GLY A 103 -4.96 -9.34 -6.30
CA GLY A 103 -5.45 -9.17 -7.67
C GLY A 103 -6.33 -10.29 -8.19
N VAL A 104 -6.87 -11.12 -7.32
CA VAL A 104 -7.83 -12.16 -7.72
C VAL A 104 -9.24 -11.64 -7.55
N GLN A 105 -9.92 -11.36 -8.66
CA GLN A 105 -11.33 -11.01 -8.62
C GLN A 105 -12.19 -12.27 -8.46
N ARG A 106 -13.10 -12.24 -7.51
CA ARG A 106 -14.09 -13.30 -7.26
C ARG A 106 -15.48 -12.71 -7.10
N LEU A 107 -16.47 -13.52 -7.36
CA LEU A 107 -17.86 -13.21 -7.05
C LEU A 107 -18.11 -13.59 -5.59
N ALA A 108 -18.47 -12.61 -4.78
CA ALA A 108 -18.94 -12.83 -3.43
C ALA A 108 -20.47 -12.86 -3.47
N ALA A 109 -21.05 -13.87 -2.86
CA ALA A 109 -22.49 -14.05 -2.77
C ALA A 109 -22.88 -14.57 -1.39
N VAL A 110 -24.08 -14.23 -0.95
CA VAL A 110 -24.70 -14.88 0.20
C VAL A 110 -25.20 -16.26 -0.24
N ALA A 111 -25.37 -17.19 0.71
CA ALA A 111 -25.77 -18.56 0.41
C ALA A 111 -27.07 -18.72 -0.41
N ASP A 112 -27.99 -17.78 -0.29
CA ASP A 112 -29.25 -17.71 -1.04
C ASP A 112 -29.14 -16.97 -2.39
N HIS A 113 -27.93 -16.48 -2.75
CA HIS A 113 -27.68 -15.71 -3.97
C HIS A 113 -28.51 -14.44 -4.13
N THR A 114 -29.09 -13.90 -3.07
CA THR A 114 -29.87 -12.66 -3.12
C THR A 114 -29.01 -11.43 -3.33
N VAL A 115 -27.77 -11.48 -2.88
CA VAL A 115 -26.78 -10.42 -3.06
C VAL A 115 -25.50 -11.02 -3.63
N GLU A 116 -25.11 -10.48 -4.78
CA GLU A 116 -23.86 -10.87 -5.44
C GLU A 116 -23.09 -9.62 -5.89
N PHE A 117 -21.76 -9.64 -5.72
CA PHE A 117 -20.90 -8.61 -6.29
C PHE A 117 -19.47 -9.11 -6.49
N LYS A 118 -18.78 -8.47 -7.42
CA LYS A 118 -17.36 -8.73 -7.64
C LYS A 118 -16.53 -8.05 -6.55
N CYS A 119 -15.64 -8.79 -5.93
CA CYS A 119 -14.70 -8.29 -4.93
C CYS A 119 -13.27 -8.73 -5.27
N ASP A 120 -12.31 -7.95 -4.81
CA ASP A 120 -10.91 -8.32 -4.88
C ASP A 120 -10.56 -9.17 -3.65
N VAL A 121 -10.07 -10.37 -3.92
CA VAL A 121 -9.67 -11.32 -2.88
C VAL A 121 -8.15 -11.36 -2.81
N THR A 122 -7.64 -11.26 -1.60
CA THR A 122 -6.23 -11.44 -1.28
C THR A 122 -6.05 -12.72 -0.48
N PHE A 123 -5.25 -13.65 -0.97
CA PHE A 123 -4.87 -14.82 -0.22
C PHE A 123 -3.65 -14.51 0.63
N THR A 124 -3.72 -14.78 1.93
CA THR A 124 -2.66 -14.47 2.87
C THR A 124 -2.33 -15.68 3.75
N ASP A 125 -1.14 -15.65 4.33
CA ASP A 125 -0.77 -16.58 5.40
C ASP A 125 -1.10 -15.98 6.78
N ALA A 126 -0.89 -16.77 7.84
CA ALA A 126 -1.10 -16.30 9.21
C ALA A 126 -0.11 -15.20 9.63
N ALA A 127 1.11 -15.21 9.06
CA ALA A 127 2.13 -14.20 9.37
C ALA A 127 1.73 -12.80 8.87
N PHE A 128 0.95 -12.71 7.82
CA PHE A 128 0.42 -11.44 7.29
C PHE A 128 -0.29 -10.62 8.37
N TRP A 129 -1.14 -11.26 9.17
CA TRP A 129 -1.90 -10.58 10.24
C TRP A 129 -1.04 -10.13 11.42
N ASN A 130 0.16 -10.69 11.56
CA ASN A 130 1.14 -10.28 12.57
C ASN A 130 2.09 -9.18 12.08
N ILE A 131 2.17 -8.99 10.75
CA ILE A 131 3.00 -7.96 10.12
C ILE A 131 2.21 -6.65 10.01
N PHE A 132 0.94 -6.75 9.61
CA PHE A 132 0.06 -5.62 9.43
C PHE A 132 -0.86 -5.43 10.62
N ASN A 133 -0.99 -4.20 11.08
CA ASN A 133 -1.82 -3.85 12.24
C ASN A 133 -3.25 -3.47 11.79
N PHE A 134 -4.05 -4.48 11.44
CA PHE A 134 -5.46 -4.26 11.09
C PHE A 134 -6.32 -4.10 12.34
N ARG A 135 -7.29 -3.20 12.27
CA ARG A 135 -8.31 -3.05 13.28
C ARG A 135 -9.49 -3.97 12.97
N PHE A 136 -9.69 -5.00 13.78
CA PHE A 136 -10.85 -5.86 13.68
C PHE A 136 -12.04 -5.23 14.42
N LEU A 137 -13.19 -5.17 13.76
CA LEU A 137 -14.45 -4.69 14.35
C LEU A 137 -15.15 -5.82 15.11
N SER A 138 -15.06 -7.03 14.60
CA SER A 138 -15.64 -8.24 15.18
C SER A 138 -14.74 -9.43 14.83
N GLY A 139 -14.65 -10.41 15.71
CA GLY A 139 -13.83 -11.61 15.53
C GLY A 139 -12.32 -11.36 15.68
N LYS A 140 -11.55 -12.29 15.16
CA LYS A 140 -10.09 -12.29 15.16
C LYS A 140 -9.55 -12.78 13.81
N PRO A 141 -8.31 -12.44 13.45
CA PRO A 141 -7.68 -13.03 12.26
C PRO A 141 -7.42 -14.53 12.49
N TYR A 142 -7.35 -15.27 11.41
CA TYR A 142 -6.93 -16.67 11.47
C TYR A 142 -5.42 -16.79 11.76
N GLY A 143 -5.06 -17.81 12.51
CA GLY A 143 -3.70 -18.11 12.89
C GLY A 143 -3.13 -19.28 12.11
N GLU A 144 -1.94 -19.74 12.54
CA GLU A 144 -1.24 -20.84 11.93
C GLU A 144 -2.00 -22.18 12.06
N GLU A 145 -2.72 -22.37 13.16
CA GLU A 145 -3.49 -23.59 13.43
C GLU A 145 -4.66 -23.73 12.44
N GLU A 146 -5.38 -22.65 12.18
CA GLU A 146 -6.48 -22.62 11.21
C GLU A 146 -5.96 -22.87 9.79
N VAL A 147 -4.84 -22.26 9.41
CA VAL A 147 -4.21 -22.48 8.10
C VAL A 147 -3.76 -23.93 7.93
N GLN A 148 -3.17 -24.55 8.96
CA GLN A 148 -2.71 -25.94 8.91
C GLN A 148 -3.87 -26.96 8.91
N SER A 149 -4.98 -26.64 9.57
CA SER A 149 -6.18 -27.48 9.57
C SER A 149 -6.88 -27.54 8.22
N GLY A 150 -6.54 -26.63 7.30
CA GLY A 150 -7.16 -26.54 5.98
C GLY A 150 -8.56 -25.93 5.99
N ILE A 151 -8.97 -25.32 7.10
CA ILE A 151 -10.21 -24.56 7.18
C ILE A 151 -10.05 -23.31 6.33
N MET A 152 -11.05 -23.01 5.49
CA MET A 152 -11.08 -21.80 4.67
C MET A 152 -11.74 -20.67 5.43
N ASP A 153 -10.97 -19.99 6.27
CA ASP A 153 -11.41 -18.80 6.95
C ASP A 153 -11.24 -17.57 6.07
N ALA A 154 -12.16 -16.64 6.15
CA ALA A 154 -12.14 -15.39 5.41
C ALA A 154 -12.28 -14.19 6.33
N VAL A 155 -11.41 -13.20 6.15
CA VAL A 155 -11.55 -11.89 6.77
C VAL A 155 -12.20 -10.95 5.76
N VAL A 156 -13.30 -10.35 6.15
CA VAL A 156 -14.13 -9.51 5.26
C VAL A 156 -13.97 -8.05 5.66
N SER A 157 -13.88 -7.15 4.68
CA SER A 157 -13.89 -5.71 4.96
C SER A 157 -15.26 -5.26 5.46
N GLU A 158 -15.30 -4.18 6.25
CA GLU A 158 -16.56 -3.60 6.74
C GLU A 158 -17.55 -3.31 5.60
N SER A 159 -17.05 -2.76 4.49
CA SER A 159 -17.89 -2.44 3.33
C SER A 159 -18.49 -3.69 2.67
N ALA A 160 -17.72 -4.78 2.59
CA ALA A 160 -18.20 -6.05 2.04
C ALA A 160 -19.19 -6.72 3.00
N ALA A 161 -18.93 -6.72 4.31
CA ALA A 161 -19.86 -7.25 5.32
C ALA A 161 -21.20 -6.54 5.29
N ARG A 162 -21.21 -5.21 5.29
CA ARG A 162 -22.44 -4.42 5.16
C ARG A 162 -23.19 -4.69 3.86
N ARG A 163 -22.49 -4.91 2.77
CA ARG A 163 -23.10 -5.16 1.46
C ARG A 163 -23.70 -6.56 1.36
N LEU A 164 -23.05 -7.58 1.94
CA LEU A 164 -23.51 -8.96 1.93
C LEU A 164 -24.63 -9.21 2.95
N TYR A 165 -24.42 -8.75 4.17
CA TYR A 165 -25.24 -9.14 5.32
C TYR A 165 -26.02 -7.99 5.96
N GLY A 166 -25.79 -6.73 5.52
CA GLY A 166 -26.42 -5.55 6.12
C GLY A 166 -25.89 -5.17 7.50
N THR A 167 -24.94 -5.94 8.05
CA THR A 167 -24.35 -5.74 9.38
C THR A 167 -22.85 -5.89 9.34
N THR A 168 -22.17 -5.45 10.39
CA THR A 168 -20.73 -5.64 10.61
C THR A 168 -20.41 -6.81 11.53
N GLU A 169 -21.43 -7.36 12.20
CA GLU A 169 -21.28 -8.54 13.06
C GLU A 169 -21.58 -9.79 12.24
N VAL A 170 -20.54 -10.32 11.59
CA VAL A 170 -20.63 -11.45 10.65
C VAL A 170 -19.63 -12.56 11.03
N VAL A 171 -19.42 -12.76 12.32
CA VAL A 171 -18.57 -13.84 12.84
C VAL A 171 -19.40 -15.10 12.97
N GLY A 172 -18.96 -16.18 12.36
CA GLY A 172 -19.64 -17.49 12.46
C GLY A 172 -19.14 -18.50 11.46
#